data_51617e8c76018705ed669532b934b597
#
_entry.id   51617e8c76018705ed669532b934b597
#
_cell.length_a   1.000
_cell.length_b   1.000
_cell.length_c   1.000
_cell.angle_alpha   90.00
_cell.angle_beta   90.00
_cell.angle_gamma   90.00
#
_symmetry.space_group_name_H-M   'P 1'
#
loop_
_entity.id
_entity.type
_entity.pdbx_description
1 polymer ?
#
loop_
_entity_poly.entity_id
_entity_poly.type
_entity_poly.pdbx_seq_one_letter_code
_entity_poly.pdbx_strand_id
1 'polypeptide(L)'
;NEKKALNGVNLHLDPGDFVTIIGGNGAGKSTTLNMVAGVYPIDQGTIILDGKDISDLPEYKRAYMLGRVFQDPMMGTAAGMQIEENMAMANRRGKKRGLSWGITKKEKEMFKEKLQMLDLGLEDRMTSKVGLLSGGQRQALTLLMATLKKPSLLLLDEHTAALDPKTAKKVLDITEKIVARDNLTTMMVTHNMKDAINIGNRLIMMSDGKIIYDVKGEEKKKLKVADLLQKFEEASGGEFANDRMLLS
;
A
#
# COMPACT_ATOMS: atom_id res chain seq x y z
N ASN A 1 -15.67 16.31 -22.68
CA ASN A 1 -14.55 16.89 -21.89
C ASN A 1 -13.93 15.76 -21.08
N GLU A 2 -12.79 15.24 -21.50
CA GLU A 2 -12.01 14.29 -20.71
C GLU A 2 -11.33 15.05 -19.56
N LYS A 3 -11.60 14.63 -18.33
CA LYS A 3 -10.93 15.20 -17.14
C LYS A 3 -9.58 14.48 -16.98
N LYS A 4 -8.47 15.24 -17.01
CA LYS A 4 -7.14 14.70 -16.70
C LYS A 4 -7.11 14.22 -15.25
N ALA A 5 -6.81 12.95 -15.05
CA ALA A 5 -6.74 12.34 -13.71
C ALA A 5 -5.46 12.75 -12.97
N LEU A 6 -4.33 12.89 -13.69
CA LEU A 6 -3.07 13.44 -13.19
C LEU A 6 -2.60 14.57 -14.09
N ASN A 7 -2.08 15.64 -13.50
CA ASN A 7 -1.71 16.85 -14.21
C ASN A 7 -0.29 17.30 -13.84
N GLY A 8 0.71 16.60 -14.37
CA GLY A 8 2.12 16.92 -14.18
C GLY A 8 2.64 16.56 -12.79
N VAL A 9 2.39 15.33 -12.33
CA VAL A 9 2.95 14.80 -11.08
C VAL A 9 4.42 14.47 -11.28
N ASN A 10 5.30 15.17 -10.53
CA ASN A 10 6.73 14.85 -10.41
C ASN A 10 7.00 14.41 -8.99
N LEU A 11 7.45 13.17 -8.82
CA LEU A 11 7.70 12.58 -7.51
C LEU A 11 8.96 11.73 -7.53
N HIS A 12 9.87 11.99 -6.60
CA HIS A 12 11.04 11.16 -6.35
C HIS A 12 10.94 10.57 -4.94
N LEU A 13 11.24 9.30 -4.79
CA LEU A 13 11.34 8.62 -3.50
C LEU A 13 12.75 8.11 -3.31
N ASP A 14 13.34 8.41 -2.16
CA ASP A 14 14.60 7.81 -1.74
C ASP A 14 14.36 6.37 -1.24
N PRO A 15 15.36 5.48 -1.36
CA PRO A 15 15.28 4.14 -0.78
C PRO A 15 14.96 4.20 0.73
N GLY A 16 13.90 3.50 1.15
CA GLY A 16 13.42 3.49 2.52
C GLY A 16 12.45 4.62 2.88
N ASP A 17 12.09 5.50 1.95
CA ASP A 17 11.00 6.46 2.18
C ASP A 17 9.69 5.73 2.44
N PHE A 18 9.02 6.10 3.51
CA PHE A 18 7.63 5.73 3.77
C PHE A 18 6.76 6.97 3.61
N VAL A 19 6.16 7.09 2.45
CA VAL A 19 5.37 8.25 2.04
C VAL A 19 3.89 7.99 2.27
N THR A 20 3.24 8.86 3.04
CA THR A 20 1.78 8.90 3.17
C THR A 20 1.21 9.90 2.17
N ILE A 21 0.14 9.51 1.48
CA ILE A 21 -0.51 10.32 0.45
C ILE A 21 -1.95 10.57 0.87
N ILE A 22 -2.32 11.84 1.00
CA ILE A 22 -3.67 12.29 1.32
C ILE A 22 -4.22 13.20 0.23
N GLY A 23 -5.52 13.44 0.25
CA GLY A 23 -6.20 14.30 -0.73
C GLY A 23 -7.68 13.97 -0.78
N GLY A 24 -8.49 14.88 -1.29
CA GLY A 24 -9.92 14.68 -1.50
C GLY A 24 -10.25 13.57 -2.50
N ASN A 25 -11.53 13.25 -2.63
CA ASN A 25 -12.01 12.33 -3.65
C ASN A 25 -11.72 12.89 -5.04
N GLY A 26 -11.19 12.05 -5.94
CA GLY A 26 -10.80 12.50 -7.29
C GLY A 26 -9.48 13.27 -7.36
N ALA A 27 -8.74 13.43 -6.26
CA ALA A 27 -7.45 14.13 -6.25
C ALA A 27 -6.33 13.41 -7.04
N GLY A 28 -6.53 12.17 -7.48
CA GLY A 28 -5.56 11.41 -8.26
C GLY A 28 -4.73 10.39 -7.45
N LYS A 29 -4.99 10.21 -6.15
CA LYS A 29 -4.22 9.32 -5.27
C LYS A 29 -4.14 7.88 -5.77
N SER A 30 -5.28 7.20 -5.86
CA SER A 30 -5.35 5.80 -6.34
C SER A 30 -4.98 5.70 -7.81
N THR A 31 -5.23 6.74 -8.62
CA THR A 31 -4.77 6.82 -10.01
C THR A 31 -3.24 6.78 -10.07
N THR A 32 -2.55 7.53 -9.21
CA THR A 32 -1.08 7.52 -9.11
C THR A 32 -0.57 6.11 -8.79
N LEU A 33 -1.15 5.44 -7.79
CA LEU A 33 -0.78 4.07 -7.45
C LEU A 33 -1.04 3.09 -8.60
N ASN A 34 -2.18 3.24 -9.29
CA ASN A 34 -2.56 2.39 -10.42
C ASN A 34 -1.64 2.58 -11.63
N MET A 35 -1.21 3.81 -11.92
CA MET A 35 -0.23 4.09 -12.98
C MET A 35 1.14 3.50 -12.62
N VAL A 36 1.62 3.64 -11.39
CA VAL A 36 2.85 3.00 -10.92
C VAL A 36 2.75 1.48 -11.00
N ALA A 37 1.60 0.91 -10.64
CA ALA A 37 1.35 -0.52 -10.72
C ALA A 37 1.23 -1.05 -12.16
N GLY A 38 0.98 -0.18 -13.15
CA GLY A 38 0.78 -0.56 -14.55
C GLY A 38 -0.64 -1.03 -14.87
N VAL A 39 -1.60 -0.72 -14.01
CA VAL A 39 -3.04 -0.95 -14.27
C VAL A 39 -3.56 0.05 -15.30
N TYR A 40 -3.11 1.30 -15.18
CA TYR A 40 -3.42 2.35 -16.15
C TYR A 40 -2.14 2.75 -16.91
N PRO A 41 -2.21 2.94 -18.24
CA PRO A 41 -1.10 3.50 -18.98
C PRO A 41 -0.91 4.98 -18.59
N ILE A 42 0.28 5.49 -18.81
CA ILE A 42 0.57 6.92 -18.73
C ILE A 42 0.51 7.51 -20.14
N ASP A 43 -0.07 8.70 -20.29
CA ASP A 43 -0.14 9.39 -21.57
C ASP A 43 1.19 10.10 -21.89
N GLN A 44 1.85 10.64 -20.87
CA GLN A 44 3.11 11.38 -20.98
C GLN A 44 3.95 11.22 -19.71
N GLY A 45 5.27 11.32 -19.86
CA GLY A 45 6.21 11.21 -18.76
C GLY A 45 6.87 9.83 -18.67
N THR A 46 7.53 9.56 -17.55
CA THR A 46 8.27 8.32 -17.31
C THR A 46 8.10 7.85 -15.87
N ILE A 47 8.12 6.55 -15.66
CA ILE A 47 8.16 5.92 -14.34
C ILE A 47 9.44 5.09 -14.26
N ILE A 48 10.36 5.53 -13.39
CA ILE A 48 11.64 4.84 -13.17
C ILE A 48 11.60 4.16 -11.80
N LEU A 49 11.90 2.87 -11.76
CA LEU A 49 12.01 2.08 -10.52
C LEU A 49 13.35 1.33 -10.51
N ASP A 50 14.15 1.56 -9.47
CA ASP A 50 15.52 1.01 -9.34
C ASP A 50 16.37 1.27 -10.59
N GLY A 51 16.31 2.49 -11.15
CA GLY A 51 17.03 2.89 -12.34
C GLY A 51 16.52 2.30 -13.66
N LYS A 52 15.40 1.57 -13.63
CA LYS A 52 14.77 0.99 -14.84
C LYS A 52 13.52 1.76 -15.20
N ASP A 53 13.40 2.11 -16.47
CA ASP A 53 12.15 2.63 -17.01
C ASP A 53 11.12 1.49 -17.09
N ILE A 54 9.99 1.67 -16.40
CA ILE A 54 8.90 0.71 -16.35
C ILE A 54 7.63 1.26 -17.01
N SER A 55 7.69 2.42 -17.64
CA SER A 55 6.54 3.15 -18.19
C SER A 55 5.66 2.29 -19.08
N ASP A 56 6.26 1.50 -19.97
CA ASP A 56 5.56 0.64 -20.93
C ASP A 56 5.40 -0.81 -20.45
N LEU A 57 5.87 -1.13 -19.24
CA LEU A 57 5.74 -2.48 -18.73
C LEU A 57 4.30 -2.75 -18.25
N PRO A 58 3.65 -3.83 -18.71
CA PRO A 58 2.33 -4.21 -18.22
C PRO A 58 2.39 -4.65 -16.75
N GLU A 59 1.24 -4.58 -16.05
CA GLU A 59 1.08 -4.87 -14.62
C GLU A 59 1.78 -6.17 -14.19
N TYR A 60 1.59 -7.27 -14.94
CA TYR A 60 2.18 -8.56 -14.58
C TYR A 60 3.71 -8.58 -14.59
N LYS A 61 4.37 -7.72 -15.39
CA LYS A 61 5.83 -7.55 -15.37
C LYS A 61 6.27 -6.68 -14.20
N ARG A 62 5.51 -5.62 -13.88
CA ARG A 62 5.80 -4.77 -12.70
C ARG A 62 5.56 -5.52 -11.39
N ALA A 63 4.64 -6.48 -11.35
CA ALA A 63 4.35 -7.30 -10.17
C ALA A 63 5.56 -8.04 -9.59
N TYR A 64 6.66 -8.18 -10.33
CA TYR A 64 7.91 -8.76 -9.80
C TYR A 64 8.66 -7.81 -8.88
N MET A 65 8.51 -6.51 -9.11
CA MET A 65 9.22 -5.45 -8.41
C MET A 65 8.33 -4.78 -7.35
N LEU A 66 7.01 -4.88 -7.50
CA LEU A 66 6.03 -4.20 -6.66
C LEU A 66 5.37 -5.16 -5.67
N GLY A 67 5.19 -4.70 -4.43
CA GLY A 67 4.21 -5.25 -3.51
C GLY A 67 2.95 -4.38 -3.55
N ARG A 68 1.77 -4.98 -3.55
CA ARG A 68 0.52 -4.22 -3.53
C ARG A 68 -0.47 -4.78 -2.53
N VAL A 69 -1.07 -3.89 -1.74
CA VAL A 69 -2.17 -4.20 -0.81
C VAL A 69 -3.34 -3.28 -1.17
N PHE A 70 -4.51 -3.88 -1.34
CA PHE A 70 -5.72 -3.20 -1.77
C PHE A 70 -6.57 -2.77 -0.57
N GLN A 71 -7.50 -1.86 -0.81
CA GLN A 71 -8.51 -1.44 0.16
C GLN A 71 -9.40 -2.62 0.59
N ASP A 72 -9.86 -3.41 -0.38
CA ASP A 72 -10.63 -4.63 -0.12
C ASP A 72 -9.68 -5.80 0.17
N PRO A 73 -9.68 -6.36 1.40
CA PRO A 73 -8.85 -7.52 1.76
C PRO A 73 -9.11 -8.76 0.90
N MET A 74 -10.27 -8.83 0.23
CA MET A 74 -10.62 -9.95 -0.65
C MET A 74 -9.79 -9.98 -1.93
N MET A 75 -9.39 -8.82 -2.44
CA MET A 75 -8.70 -8.71 -3.73
C MET A 75 -7.27 -9.28 -3.71
N GLY A 76 -6.62 -9.31 -2.56
CA GLY A 76 -5.24 -9.78 -2.42
C GLY A 76 -5.11 -11.29 -2.16
N THR A 77 -6.23 -12.03 -2.02
CA THR A 77 -6.22 -13.42 -1.57
C THR A 77 -7.19 -14.32 -2.34
N ALA A 78 -6.85 -15.61 -2.45
CA ALA A 78 -7.76 -16.66 -2.92
C ALA A 78 -8.54 -17.22 -1.73
N ALA A 79 -9.75 -16.73 -1.49
CA ALA A 79 -10.57 -17.04 -0.30
C ALA A 79 -10.87 -18.55 -0.14
N GLY A 80 -11.02 -19.28 -1.24
CA GLY A 80 -11.27 -20.73 -1.25
C GLY A 80 -10.04 -21.60 -0.94
N MET A 81 -8.84 -21.01 -0.96
CA MET A 81 -7.58 -21.71 -0.72
C MET A 81 -7.11 -21.53 0.72
N GLN A 82 -6.22 -22.43 1.16
CA GLN A 82 -5.62 -22.39 2.49
C GLN A 82 -4.63 -21.21 2.63
N ILE A 83 -4.31 -20.83 3.87
CA ILE A 83 -3.31 -19.79 4.16
C ILE A 83 -1.95 -20.17 3.55
N GLU A 84 -1.48 -21.40 3.77
CA GLU A 84 -0.19 -21.86 3.23
C GLU A 84 -0.17 -21.89 1.70
N GLU A 85 -1.30 -22.18 1.04
CA GLU A 85 -1.39 -22.14 -0.41
C GLU A 85 -1.32 -20.72 -0.97
N ASN A 86 -2.02 -19.77 -0.34
CA ASN A 86 -1.93 -18.35 -0.68
C ASN A 86 -0.48 -17.83 -0.52
N MET A 87 0.19 -18.16 0.59
CA MET A 87 1.59 -17.81 0.83
C MET A 87 2.52 -18.44 -0.19
N ALA A 88 2.28 -19.70 -0.57
CA ALA A 88 3.08 -20.38 -1.58
C ALA A 88 2.95 -19.72 -2.96
N MET A 89 1.76 -19.29 -3.35
CA MET A 89 1.56 -18.51 -4.59
C MET A 89 2.35 -17.20 -4.53
N ALA A 90 2.26 -16.46 -3.44
CA ALA A 90 3.00 -15.20 -3.26
C ALA A 90 4.53 -15.43 -3.28
N ASN A 91 5.02 -16.48 -2.61
CA ASN A 91 6.44 -16.84 -2.60
C ASN A 91 6.99 -17.24 -3.97
N ARG A 92 6.13 -17.73 -4.86
CA ARG A 92 6.49 -18.12 -6.23
C ARG A 92 6.38 -16.99 -7.25
N ARG A 93 5.96 -15.80 -6.83
CA ARG A 93 5.89 -14.61 -7.69
C ARG A 93 7.24 -14.40 -8.40
N GLY A 94 7.21 -14.35 -9.73
CA GLY A 94 8.41 -14.12 -10.56
C GLY A 94 9.35 -15.31 -10.72
N LYS A 95 9.02 -16.50 -10.20
CA LYS A 95 9.79 -17.73 -10.47
C LYS A 95 9.21 -18.49 -11.64
N LYS A 96 10.08 -19.06 -12.48
CA LYS A 96 9.65 -20.05 -13.48
C LYS A 96 9.10 -21.28 -12.74
N ARG A 97 7.96 -21.76 -13.18
CA ARG A 97 7.35 -23.00 -12.63
C ARG A 97 7.97 -24.20 -13.30
N GLY A 98 8.49 -25.13 -12.48
CA GLY A 98 8.86 -26.47 -12.91
C GLY A 98 7.81 -27.49 -12.44
N LEU A 99 8.00 -28.75 -12.77
CA LEU A 99 7.24 -29.89 -12.24
C LEU A 99 7.76 -30.21 -10.81
N SER A 100 7.43 -29.35 -9.85
CA SER A 100 7.75 -29.59 -8.43
C SER A 100 6.47 -29.84 -7.64
N TRP A 101 6.57 -30.73 -6.64
CA TRP A 101 5.50 -30.99 -5.68
C TRP A 101 5.12 -29.71 -4.93
N GLY A 102 3.86 -29.64 -4.53
CA GLY A 102 3.19 -28.52 -3.87
C GLY A 102 4.03 -27.67 -2.91
N ILE A 103 3.72 -27.68 -1.62
CA ILE A 103 4.42 -26.92 -0.59
C ILE A 103 5.39 -27.85 0.14
N THR A 104 6.69 -27.50 0.15
CA THR A 104 7.72 -28.28 0.82
C THR A 104 7.68 -28.07 2.35
N LYS A 105 8.24 -29.00 3.14
CA LYS A 105 8.37 -28.84 4.59
C LYS A 105 9.12 -27.54 4.96
N LYS A 106 10.19 -27.23 4.24
CA LYS A 106 10.98 -26.00 4.45
C LYS A 106 10.15 -24.74 4.19
N GLU A 107 9.28 -24.76 3.15
CA GLU A 107 8.37 -23.63 2.90
C GLU A 107 7.35 -23.49 4.02
N LYS A 108 6.79 -24.60 4.53
CA LYS A 108 5.84 -24.57 5.65
C LYS A 108 6.46 -23.97 6.92
N GLU A 109 7.67 -24.36 7.26
CA GLU A 109 8.42 -23.82 8.40
C GLU A 109 8.63 -22.30 8.22
N MET A 110 9.14 -21.89 7.07
CA MET A 110 9.32 -20.46 6.74
C MET A 110 7.99 -19.69 6.81
N PHE A 111 6.90 -20.24 6.31
CA PHE A 111 5.59 -19.59 6.38
C PHE A 111 5.11 -19.46 7.81
N LYS A 112 5.30 -20.49 8.64
CA LYS A 112 4.96 -20.47 10.06
C LYS A 112 5.72 -19.36 10.79
N GLU A 113 7.03 -19.26 10.62
CA GLU A 113 7.85 -18.19 11.19
C GLU A 113 7.38 -16.77 10.74
N LYS A 114 7.03 -16.62 9.46
CA LYS A 114 6.55 -15.35 8.94
C LYS A 114 5.17 -14.98 9.49
N LEU A 115 4.27 -15.96 9.68
CA LEU A 115 2.94 -15.73 10.25
C LEU A 115 3.01 -15.37 11.74
N GLN A 116 3.93 -15.96 12.51
CA GLN A 116 4.16 -15.62 13.92
C GLN A 116 4.46 -14.14 14.12
N MET A 117 5.13 -13.48 13.16
CA MET A 117 5.43 -12.06 13.25
C MET A 117 4.18 -11.16 13.23
N LEU A 118 3.05 -11.68 12.72
CA LEU A 118 1.80 -10.93 12.70
C LEU A 118 1.10 -10.90 14.07
N ASP A 119 1.43 -11.85 14.96
CA ASP A 119 0.80 -12.00 16.28
C ASP A 119 -0.75 -12.07 16.18
N LEU A 120 -1.24 -12.94 15.27
CA LEU A 120 -2.66 -13.12 14.97
C LEU A 120 -3.12 -14.58 15.07
N GLY A 121 -2.26 -15.51 15.53
CA GLY A 121 -2.53 -16.94 15.66
C GLY A 121 -2.73 -17.65 14.31
N LEU A 122 -2.23 -17.07 13.21
CA LEU A 122 -2.38 -17.65 11.86
C LEU A 122 -1.39 -18.80 11.63
N GLU A 123 -0.28 -18.81 12.33
CA GLU A 123 0.76 -19.86 12.30
C GLU A 123 0.24 -21.23 12.71
N ASP A 124 -0.81 -21.29 13.55
CA ASP A 124 -1.44 -22.54 14.00
C ASP A 124 -2.64 -22.95 13.11
N ARG A 125 -2.99 -22.12 12.13
CA ARG A 125 -4.15 -22.30 11.26
C ARG A 125 -3.80 -22.30 9.78
N MET A 126 -2.58 -22.67 9.40
CA MET A 126 -2.07 -22.60 8.03
C MET A 126 -2.90 -23.36 7.01
N THR A 127 -3.58 -24.44 7.43
CA THR A 127 -4.48 -25.24 6.60
C THR A 127 -5.93 -24.71 6.56
N SER A 128 -6.25 -23.67 7.32
CA SER A 128 -7.56 -23.02 7.27
C SER A 128 -7.72 -22.23 5.96
N LYS A 129 -8.93 -22.22 5.42
CA LYS A 129 -9.26 -21.38 4.24
C LYS A 129 -9.19 -19.89 4.61
N VAL A 130 -8.61 -19.10 3.73
CA VAL A 130 -8.47 -17.64 3.92
C VAL A 130 -9.85 -16.96 4.02
N GLY A 131 -10.89 -17.50 3.39
CA GLY A 131 -12.26 -17.02 3.50
C GLY A 131 -12.81 -17.01 4.93
N LEU A 132 -12.25 -17.80 5.86
CA LEU A 132 -12.67 -17.87 7.27
C LEU A 132 -11.95 -16.85 8.16
N LEU A 133 -11.02 -16.07 7.63
CA LEU A 133 -10.28 -15.05 8.38
C LEU A 133 -11.14 -13.78 8.56
N SER A 134 -10.95 -13.10 9.68
CA SER A 134 -11.49 -11.73 9.86
C SER A 134 -10.85 -10.77 8.83
N GLY A 135 -11.50 -9.63 8.59
CA GLY A 135 -10.97 -8.60 7.68
C GLY A 135 -9.53 -8.21 8.03
N GLY A 136 -9.25 -7.94 9.30
CA GLY A 136 -7.91 -7.57 9.75
C GLY A 136 -6.87 -8.69 9.62
N GLN A 137 -7.25 -9.93 9.95
CA GLN A 137 -6.36 -11.10 9.74
C GLN A 137 -6.02 -11.27 8.26
N ARG A 138 -7.01 -11.10 7.38
CA ARG A 138 -6.82 -11.21 5.94
C ARG A 138 -5.95 -10.06 5.42
N GLN A 139 -6.16 -8.84 5.89
CA GLN A 139 -5.37 -7.69 5.51
C GLN A 139 -3.90 -7.84 5.93
N ALA A 140 -3.66 -8.28 7.16
CA ALA A 140 -2.30 -8.57 7.64
C ALA A 140 -1.64 -9.71 6.83
N LEU A 141 -2.40 -10.75 6.46
CA LEU A 141 -1.92 -11.82 5.59
C LEU A 141 -1.56 -11.27 4.20
N THR A 142 -2.41 -10.42 3.61
CA THR A 142 -2.16 -9.80 2.30
C THR A 142 -0.88 -8.96 2.33
N LEU A 143 -0.68 -8.17 3.38
CA LEU A 143 0.53 -7.38 3.58
C LEU A 143 1.77 -8.29 3.68
N LEU A 144 1.70 -9.36 4.47
CA LEU A 144 2.78 -10.34 4.58
C LEU A 144 3.09 -10.97 3.22
N MET A 145 2.07 -11.36 2.46
CA MET A 145 2.23 -11.94 1.12
C MET A 145 2.87 -10.96 0.14
N ALA A 146 2.48 -9.68 0.17
CA ALA A 146 3.05 -8.63 -0.67
C ALA A 146 4.55 -8.41 -0.39
N THR A 147 4.99 -8.68 0.85
CA THR A 147 6.34 -8.46 1.36
C THR A 147 7.18 -9.73 1.56
N LEU A 148 6.63 -10.93 1.29
CA LEU A 148 7.37 -12.21 1.38
C LEU A 148 8.66 -12.20 0.57
N LYS A 149 8.62 -11.60 -0.61
CA LYS A 149 9.78 -11.18 -1.37
C LYS A 149 9.87 -9.68 -1.26
N LYS A 150 11.00 -9.17 -0.77
CA LYS A 150 11.23 -7.73 -0.64
C LYS A 150 10.92 -7.04 -1.98
N PRO A 151 9.85 -6.23 -2.05
CA PRO A 151 9.57 -5.46 -3.25
C PRO A 151 10.49 -4.23 -3.32
N SER A 152 10.73 -3.72 -4.52
CA SER A 152 11.38 -2.43 -4.72
C SER A 152 10.53 -1.27 -4.24
N LEU A 153 9.19 -1.41 -4.37
CA LEU A 153 8.22 -0.45 -3.87
C LEU A 153 6.97 -1.16 -3.38
N LEU A 154 6.52 -0.82 -2.17
CA LEU A 154 5.27 -1.29 -1.58
C LEU A 154 4.18 -0.23 -1.77
N LEU A 155 3.06 -0.64 -2.37
CA LEU A 155 1.88 0.19 -2.62
C LEU A 155 0.75 -0.23 -1.69
N LEU A 156 0.29 0.67 -0.83
CA LEU A 156 -0.79 0.47 0.13
C LEU A 156 -1.93 1.43 -0.22
N ASP A 157 -3.05 0.89 -0.74
CA ASP A 157 -4.19 1.69 -1.17
C ASP A 157 -5.29 1.59 -0.11
N GLU A 158 -5.36 2.55 0.82
CA GLU A 158 -6.39 2.64 1.87
C GLU A 158 -6.63 1.33 2.64
N HIS A 159 -5.57 0.58 2.84
CA HIS A 159 -5.60 -0.81 3.28
C HIS A 159 -6.19 -1.05 4.68
N THR A 160 -6.57 -0.01 5.40
CA THR A 160 -7.22 -0.09 6.71
C THR A 160 -8.64 0.51 6.74
N ALA A 161 -9.09 1.13 5.62
CA ALA A 161 -10.34 1.87 5.58
C ALA A 161 -11.60 1.00 5.82
N ALA A 162 -11.55 -0.28 5.44
CA ALA A 162 -12.66 -1.22 5.62
C ALA A 162 -12.67 -1.93 6.99
N LEU A 163 -11.78 -1.55 7.92
CA LEU A 163 -11.60 -2.19 9.22
C LEU A 163 -12.15 -1.32 10.35
N ASP A 164 -12.58 -1.96 11.44
CA ASP A 164 -12.88 -1.23 12.68
C ASP A 164 -11.62 -0.56 13.26
N PRO A 165 -11.75 0.52 14.04
CA PRO A 165 -10.61 1.34 14.49
C PRO A 165 -9.53 0.56 15.24
N LYS A 166 -9.90 -0.41 16.07
CA LYS A 166 -8.96 -1.23 16.85
C LYS A 166 -8.16 -2.16 15.95
N THR A 167 -8.84 -2.79 15.01
CA THR A 167 -8.20 -3.68 14.02
C THR A 167 -7.35 -2.88 13.04
N ALA A 168 -7.82 -1.72 12.57
CA ALA A 168 -7.07 -0.81 11.70
C ALA A 168 -5.74 -0.42 12.34
N LYS A 169 -5.75 -0.01 13.62
CA LYS A 169 -4.53 0.32 14.36
C LYS A 169 -3.56 -0.87 14.41
N LYS A 170 -4.04 -2.09 14.72
CA LYS A 170 -3.19 -3.28 14.75
C LYS A 170 -2.56 -3.57 13.39
N VAL A 171 -3.30 -3.41 12.29
CA VAL A 171 -2.77 -3.59 10.93
C VAL A 171 -1.74 -2.52 10.59
N LEU A 172 -1.96 -1.25 11.00
CA LEU A 172 -0.97 -0.18 10.82
C LEU A 172 0.31 -0.45 11.60
N ASP A 173 0.23 -0.88 12.86
CA ASP A 173 1.39 -1.26 13.68
C ASP A 173 2.19 -2.40 13.03
N ILE A 174 1.52 -3.40 12.45
CA ILE A 174 2.14 -4.49 11.68
C ILE A 174 2.80 -3.94 10.41
N THR A 175 2.15 -3.00 9.72
CA THR A 175 2.69 -2.36 8.51
C THR A 175 4.00 -1.64 8.82
N GLU A 176 4.03 -0.80 9.85
CA GLU A 176 5.25 -0.09 10.26
C GLU A 176 6.38 -1.05 10.65
N LYS A 177 6.08 -2.11 11.40
CA LYS A 177 7.07 -3.13 11.77
C LYS A 177 7.68 -3.82 10.55
N ILE A 178 6.86 -4.21 9.56
CA ILE A 178 7.35 -4.87 8.35
C ILE A 178 8.17 -3.91 7.50
N VAL A 179 7.68 -2.68 7.29
CA VAL A 179 8.37 -1.65 6.51
C VAL A 179 9.72 -1.31 7.13
N ALA A 180 9.77 -1.09 8.45
CA ALA A 180 11.00 -0.77 9.16
C ALA A 180 12.01 -1.93 9.15
N ARG A 181 11.55 -3.17 9.43
CA ARG A 181 12.41 -4.36 9.44
C ARG A 181 13.13 -4.58 8.12
N ASP A 182 12.42 -4.43 7.00
CA ASP A 182 12.93 -4.75 5.68
C ASP A 182 13.42 -3.50 4.93
N ASN A 183 13.38 -2.31 5.58
CA ASN A 183 13.68 -1.00 4.99
C ASN A 183 13.02 -0.84 3.62
N LEU A 184 11.68 -0.96 3.61
CA LEU A 184 10.89 -0.91 2.38
C LEU A 184 10.59 0.53 1.97
N THR A 185 10.83 0.86 0.71
CA THR A 185 10.25 2.07 0.12
C THR A 185 8.75 1.86 -0.06
N THR A 186 7.92 2.76 0.48
CA THR A 186 6.48 2.54 0.60
C THR A 186 5.70 3.79 0.22
N MET A 187 4.63 3.62 -0.56
CA MET A 187 3.61 4.63 -0.80
C MET A 187 2.30 4.14 -0.18
N MET A 188 1.73 4.91 0.74
CA MET A 188 0.47 4.59 1.42
C MET A 188 -0.55 5.69 1.20
N VAL A 189 -1.64 5.38 0.51
CA VAL A 189 -2.81 6.26 0.44
C VAL A 189 -3.67 6.04 1.68
N THR A 190 -4.10 7.13 2.31
CA THR A 190 -5.02 7.11 3.45
C THR A 190 -5.93 8.32 3.43
N HIS A 191 -7.14 8.18 3.96
CA HIS A 191 -8.05 9.30 4.23
C HIS A 191 -7.89 9.83 5.66
N ASN A 192 -7.23 9.08 6.56
CA ASN A 192 -7.05 9.49 7.94
C ASN A 192 -5.83 10.41 8.07
N MET A 193 -6.07 11.70 8.35
CA MET A 193 -5.00 12.69 8.50
C MET A 193 -4.08 12.41 9.70
N LYS A 194 -4.61 11.82 10.79
CA LYS A 194 -3.79 11.47 11.96
C LYS A 194 -2.81 10.35 11.60
N ASP A 195 -3.28 9.32 10.87
CA ASP A 195 -2.40 8.26 10.40
C ASP A 195 -1.38 8.79 9.41
N ALA A 196 -1.78 9.69 8.51
CA ALA A 196 -0.88 10.30 7.55
C ALA A 196 0.25 11.10 8.21
N ILE A 197 -0.03 11.81 9.30
CA ILE A 197 0.98 12.57 10.08
C ILE A 197 1.90 11.61 10.85
N ASN A 198 1.34 10.61 11.51
CA ASN A 198 2.08 9.77 12.46
C ASN A 198 2.89 8.66 11.79
N ILE A 199 2.48 8.18 10.61
CA ILE A 199 3.09 7.04 9.92
C ILE A 199 4.07 7.51 8.86
N GLY A 200 5.22 6.85 8.77
CA GLY A 200 6.25 7.13 7.78
C GLY A 200 7.01 8.44 8.01
N ASN A 201 7.90 8.76 7.09
CA ASN A 201 8.82 9.90 7.18
C ASN A 201 8.49 11.06 6.24
N ARG A 202 7.54 10.88 5.31
CA ARG A 202 7.13 11.91 4.33
C ARG A 202 5.62 11.91 4.14
N LEU A 203 5.03 13.08 3.93
CA LEU A 203 3.62 13.27 3.66
C LEU A 203 3.45 14.09 2.39
N ILE A 204 2.60 13.61 1.50
CA ILE A 204 2.22 14.28 0.25
C ILE A 204 0.73 14.52 0.27
N MET A 205 0.34 15.73 -0.12
CA MET A 205 -1.06 16.09 -0.33
C MET A 205 -1.31 16.32 -1.81
N MET A 206 -2.37 15.69 -2.32
CA MET A 206 -2.80 15.81 -3.71
C MET A 206 -4.15 16.52 -3.83
N SER A 207 -4.26 17.36 -4.86
CA SER A 207 -5.53 17.98 -5.30
C SER A 207 -5.51 18.13 -6.80
N ASP A 208 -6.65 17.87 -7.47
CA ASP A 208 -6.84 18.00 -8.93
C ASP A 208 -5.71 17.41 -9.77
N GLY A 209 -5.26 16.22 -9.39
CA GLY A 209 -4.19 15.48 -10.08
C GLY A 209 -2.79 16.08 -9.93
N LYS A 210 -2.57 16.96 -8.95
CA LYS A 210 -1.27 17.58 -8.66
C LYS A 210 -0.85 17.33 -7.23
N ILE A 211 0.47 17.37 -6.98
CA ILE A 211 1.01 17.47 -5.63
C ILE A 211 0.96 18.95 -5.24
N ILE A 212 0.22 19.27 -4.17
CA ILE A 212 0.05 20.64 -3.64
C ILE A 212 0.87 20.90 -2.38
N TYR A 213 1.25 19.83 -1.67
CA TYR A 213 2.09 19.92 -0.48
C TYR A 213 2.95 18.67 -0.37
N ASP A 214 4.20 18.82 0.02
CA ASP A 214 5.17 17.75 0.19
C ASP A 214 6.10 18.10 1.35
N VAL A 215 6.13 17.26 2.37
CA VAL A 215 6.89 17.52 3.61
C VAL A 215 7.53 16.24 4.13
N LYS A 216 8.77 16.34 4.63
CA LYS A 216 9.59 15.21 5.07
C LYS A 216 10.28 15.48 6.40
N GLY A 217 10.56 14.42 7.15
CA GLY A 217 11.42 14.43 8.32
C GLY A 217 10.86 15.25 9.50
N GLU A 218 11.66 16.13 10.07
CA GLU A 218 11.31 16.89 11.27
C GLU A 218 10.15 17.88 11.05
N GLU A 219 9.98 18.38 9.84
CA GLU A 219 8.84 19.26 9.53
C GLU A 219 7.53 18.47 9.56
N LYS A 220 7.53 17.22 9.01
CA LYS A 220 6.37 16.35 9.09
C LYS A 220 5.96 16.06 10.53
N LYS A 221 6.92 15.81 11.42
CA LYS A 221 6.65 15.50 12.84
C LYS A 221 5.97 16.64 13.60
N LYS A 222 6.11 17.88 13.14
CA LYS A 222 5.50 19.07 13.76
C LYS A 222 4.08 19.34 13.30
N LEU A 223 3.63 18.68 12.24
CA LEU A 223 2.31 18.88 11.65
C LEU A 223 1.19 18.50 12.61
N LYS A 224 0.13 19.28 12.55
CA LYS A 224 -1.16 18.99 13.19
C LYS A 224 -2.23 18.84 12.12
N VAL A 225 -3.32 18.19 12.44
CA VAL A 225 -4.47 18.04 11.53
C VAL A 225 -4.97 19.40 11.04
N ALA A 226 -4.95 20.43 11.91
CA ALA A 226 -5.37 21.78 11.54
C ALA A 226 -4.51 22.38 10.41
N ASP A 227 -3.20 22.10 10.41
CA ASP A 227 -2.28 22.60 9.38
C ASP A 227 -2.61 21.97 8.01
N LEU A 228 -2.95 20.67 7.99
CA LEU A 228 -3.36 19.99 6.78
C LEU A 228 -4.70 20.50 6.26
N LEU A 229 -5.67 20.76 7.15
CA LEU A 229 -6.97 21.34 6.78
C LEU A 229 -6.80 22.72 6.15
N GLN A 230 -5.96 23.57 6.73
CA GLN A 230 -5.64 24.87 6.18
C GLN A 230 -5.03 24.76 4.77
N LYS A 231 -4.08 23.84 4.56
CA LYS A 231 -3.48 23.60 3.24
C LYS A 231 -4.51 23.13 2.21
N PHE A 232 -5.48 22.32 2.62
CA PHE A 232 -6.58 21.94 1.74
C PHE A 232 -7.46 23.13 1.34
N GLU A 233 -7.83 23.97 2.31
CA GLU A 233 -8.64 25.18 2.07
C GLU A 233 -7.92 26.16 1.12
N GLU A 234 -6.62 26.38 1.34
CA GLU A 234 -5.78 27.23 0.46
C GLU A 234 -5.74 26.70 -1.00
N ALA A 235 -5.62 25.37 -1.18
CA ALA A 235 -5.51 24.76 -2.50
C ALA A 235 -6.82 24.67 -3.27
N SER A 236 -7.96 24.62 -2.56
CA SER A 236 -9.29 24.42 -3.14
C SER A 236 -10.07 25.70 -3.39
N GLY A 237 -9.49 26.86 -3.09
CA GLY A 237 -10.17 28.14 -3.27
C GLY A 237 -11.45 28.31 -2.42
N GLY A 238 -11.59 27.53 -1.33
CA GLY A 238 -12.71 27.63 -0.40
C GLY A 238 -13.92 26.72 -0.70
N GLU A 239 -13.87 25.88 -1.73
CA GLU A 239 -15.02 25.01 -2.10
C GLU A 239 -15.21 23.76 -1.19
N PHE A 240 -14.31 23.49 -0.22
CA PHE A 240 -14.30 22.23 0.56
C PHE A 240 -15.09 22.23 1.88
N ALA A 241 -16.10 23.08 2.04
CA ALA A 241 -16.94 23.04 3.25
C ALA A 241 -17.69 21.69 3.43
N ASN A 242 -17.89 20.91 2.37
CA ASN A 242 -18.66 19.65 2.39
C ASN A 242 -17.80 18.39 2.62
N ASP A 243 -16.50 18.39 2.37
CA ASP A 243 -15.62 17.23 2.58
C ASP A 243 -15.06 17.12 4.02
N ARG A 244 -15.34 18.12 4.87
CA ARG A 244 -14.96 18.09 6.30
C ARG A 244 -15.50 16.87 7.07
N MET A 245 -16.60 16.27 6.61
CA MET A 245 -17.20 15.08 7.26
C MET A 245 -16.47 13.77 6.93
N LEU A 246 -15.63 13.71 5.89
CA LEU A 246 -14.94 12.48 5.47
C LEU A 246 -13.51 12.37 6.03
N LEU A 247 -13.03 13.40 6.72
CA LEU A 247 -11.63 13.51 7.16
C LEU A 247 -11.45 13.50 8.69
N SER A 248 -12.54 13.23 9.45
CA SER A 248 -12.52 13.21 10.93
C SER A 248 -12.32 11.81 11.49
#